data_d2ce4b8de1479a15424ec7e905f2b2db
#
_entry.id   d2ce4b8de1479a15424ec7e905f2b2db
#
_cell.length_a   1.000
_cell.length_b   1.000
_cell.length_c   1.000
_cell.angle_alpha   90.00
_cell.angle_beta   90.00
_cell.angle_gamma   90.00
#
_symmetry.space_group_name_H-M   'P 1'
#
loop_
_entity.id
_entity.type
_entity.pdbx_description
1 polymer ?
#
loop_
_entity_poly.entity_id
_entity_poly.type
_entity_poly.pdbx_seq_one_letter_code
_entity_poly.pdbx_strand_id
1 'polypeptide(L)'
;IAQLEKLGELKRVSAPVSTHLEMTEICDRVLRAQGPAMLFENVVGHKMPVLANLFGTPRRVALGMGEENVQALREVGKLLAYLKEPEPPKGLKDAWEKWPILKQVLTMPPKVVSSAPCQEIVLEGVDVDLGKLPIQHCWPGDVAPLITWGLVVTRGPNKSRQNLGIYRQQVIGYKKTI
;
A
#
# COMPACT_ATOMS: atom_id res chain seq x y z
N ILE A 1 10.14 0.76 -7.06
CA ILE A 1 11.03 1.94 -7.07
C ILE A 1 11.66 2.08 -8.46
N ALA A 2 12.47 1.13 -8.93
CA ALA A 2 13.18 1.21 -10.22
C ALA A 2 12.27 1.56 -11.42
N GLN A 3 11.06 1.01 -11.48
CA GLN A 3 10.09 1.36 -12.52
C GLN A 3 9.68 2.84 -12.46
N LEU A 4 9.41 3.37 -11.28
CA LEU A 4 9.03 4.78 -11.10
C LEU A 4 10.17 5.72 -11.43
N GLU A 5 11.41 5.36 -11.09
CA GLU A 5 12.59 6.13 -11.47
C GLU A 5 12.76 6.20 -12.98
N LYS A 6 12.66 5.06 -13.66
CA LYS A 6 12.73 4.98 -15.13
C LYS A 6 11.67 5.84 -15.82
N LEU A 7 10.51 5.97 -15.21
CA LEU A 7 9.37 6.75 -15.74
C LEU A 7 9.40 8.23 -15.31
N GLY A 8 10.38 8.66 -14.51
CA GLY A 8 10.43 10.01 -13.94
C GLY A 8 9.35 10.28 -12.88
N GLU A 9 8.74 9.23 -12.34
CA GLU A 9 7.64 9.29 -11.36
C GLU A 9 8.13 9.15 -9.90
N LEU A 10 9.44 9.18 -9.66
CA LEU A 10 10.06 9.15 -8.33
C LEU A 10 11.10 10.25 -8.18
N LYS A 11 11.05 10.95 -7.05
CA LYS A 11 12.08 11.88 -6.61
C LYS A 11 12.73 11.38 -5.32
N ARG A 12 14.07 11.22 -5.32
CA ARG A 12 14.85 10.96 -4.11
C ARG A 12 15.18 12.26 -3.38
N VAL A 13 15.05 12.25 -2.07
CA VAL A 13 15.34 13.36 -1.17
C VAL A 13 16.44 12.91 -0.21
N SER A 14 17.65 13.42 -0.40
CA SER A 14 18.82 13.12 0.45
C SER A 14 18.99 14.12 1.60
N ALA A 15 18.34 15.28 1.51
CA ALA A 15 18.29 16.22 2.62
C ALA A 15 17.62 15.60 3.86
N PRO A 16 18.07 15.93 5.08
CA PRO A 16 17.41 15.46 6.29
C PRO A 16 15.99 16.03 6.38
N VAL A 17 15.01 15.16 6.61
CA VAL A 17 13.59 15.53 6.73
C VAL A 17 12.99 14.91 7.98
N SER A 18 12.27 15.71 8.76
CA SER A 18 11.60 15.27 9.97
C SER A 18 10.28 14.56 9.67
N THR A 19 9.98 13.51 10.45
CA THR A 19 8.65 12.88 10.45
C THR A 19 7.58 13.71 11.15
N HIS A 20 7.99 14.74 11.91
CA HIS A 20 7.08 15.65 12.60
C HIS A 20 6.70 16.81 11.69
N LEU A 21 5.52 16.76 11.10
CA LEU A 21 4.85 17.75 10.24
C LEU A 21 5.57 18.03 8.91
N GLU A 22 6.90 18.14 8.89
CA GLU A 22 7.68 18.58 7.73
C GLU A 22 7.49 17.64 6.51
N MET A 23 7.63 16.34 6.73
CA MET A 23 7.46 15.36 5.66
C MET A 23 6.06 15.42 5.06
N THR A 24 5.04 15.58 5.91
CA THR A 24 3.64 15.69 5.47
C THR A 24 3.42 16.95 4.65
N GLU A 25 3.97 18.10 5.07
CA GLU A 25 3.86 19.36 4.35
C GLU A 25 4.53 19.29 2.96
N ILE A 26 5.72 18.68 2.88
CA ILE A 26 6.39 18.44 1.60
C ILE A 26 5.51 17.58 0.69
N CYS A 27 4.98 16.47 1.25
CA CYS A 27 4.13 15.54 0.51
C CYS A 27 2.82 16.19 0.02
N ASP A 28 2.19 17.02 0.84
CA ASP A 28 0.95 17.73 0.48
C ASP A 28 1.18 18.70 -0.69
N ARG A 29 2.25 19.50 -0.62
CA ARG A 29 2.62 20.42 -1.73
C ARG A 29 2.90 19.68 -3.02
N VAL A 30 3.69 18.61 -2.95
CA VAL A 30 4.00 17.78 -4.12
C VAL A 30 2.76 17.14 -4.70
N LEU A 31 1.85 16.64 -3.84
CA LEU A 31 0.59 16.04 -4.24
C LEU A 31 -0.32 17.04 -4.97
N ARG A 32 -0.48 18.25 -4.42
CA ARG A 32 -1.26 19.34 -5.05
C ARG A 32 -0.70 19.76 -6.40
N ALA A 33 0.62 19.72 -6.54
CA ALA A 33 1.31 19.98 -7.82
C ALA A 33 1.28 18.79 -8.78
N GLN A 34 0.59 17.68 -8.45
CA GLN A 34 0.59 16.42 -9.20
C GLN A 34 2.01 15.88 -9.45
N GLY A 35 2.91 16.15 -8.53
CA GLY A 35 4.31 15.79 -8.61
C GLY A 35 4.57 14.28 -8.37
N PRO A 36 5.85 13.85 -8.42
CA PRO A 36 6.24 12.45 -8.32
C PRO A 36 6.02 11.86 -6.92
N ALA A 37 6.15 10.55 -6.80
CA ALA A 37 6.37 9.89 -5.51
C ALA A 37 7.70 10.36 -4.91
N MET A 38 7.78 10.42 -3.59
CA MET A 38 8.93 10.92 -2.85
C MET A 38 9.59 9.79 -2.06
N LEU A 39 10.89 9.59 -2.23
CA LEU A 39 11.67 8.69 -1.39
C LEU A 39 12.61 9.52 -0.50
N PHE A 40 12.27 9.64 0.77
CA PHE A 40 13.10 10.30 1.77
C PHE A 40 14.14 9.31 2.28
N GLU A 41 15.40 9.52 1.92
CA GLU A 41 16.51 8.61 2.25
C GLU A 41 17.16 8.95 3.60
N ASN A 42 17.04 10.21 4.03
CA ASN A 42 17.61 10.73 5.27
C ASN A 42 16.48 11.24 6.18
N VAL A 43 15.93 10.33 6.97
CA VAL A 43 14.84 10.66 7.90
C VAL A 43 15.42 10.96 9.28
N VAL A 44 15.18 12.16 9.79
CA VAL A 44 15.75 12.61 11.06
C VAL A 44 15.36 11.65 12.20
N GLY A 45 16.36 11.12 12.88
CA GLY A 45 16.18 10.18 14.01
C GLY A 45 15.91 8.73 13.61
N HIS A 46 15.87 8.40 12.32
CA HIS A 46 15.58 7.04 11.84
C HIS A 46 16.59 6.58 10.80
N LYS A 47 16.81 5.26 10.75
CA LYS A 47 17.66 4.62 9.72
C LYS A 47 16.87 4.13 8.50
N MET A 48 15.55 4.05 8.64
CA MET A 48 14.66 3.53 7.62
C MET A 48 14.21 4.66 6.70
N PRO A 49 14.31 4.51 5.37
CA PRO A 49 13.77 5.50 4.43
C PRO A 49 12.23 5.46 4.40
N VAL A 50 11.62 6.54 3.93
CA VAL A 50 10.17 6.64 3.77
C VAL A 50 9.82 6.91 2.32
N LEU A 51 8.95 6.07 1.76
CA LEU A 51 8.34 6.27 0.45
C LEU A 51 6.94 6.87 0.65
N ALA A 52 6.71 8.03 0.08
CA ALA A 52 5.45 8.76 0.20
C ALA A 52 4.86 9.13 -1.17
N ASN A 53 3.58 9.49 -1.19
CA ASN A 53 2.83 9.85 -2.40
C ASN A 53 2.85 8.79 -3.51
N LEU A 54 3.06 7.51 -3.15
CA LEU A 54 3.15 6.42 -4.13
C LEU A 54 1.94 6.38 -5.08
N PHE A 55 0.74 6.56 -4.55
CA PHE A 55 -0.51 6.59 -5.30
C PHE A 55 -1.07 8.01 -5.49
N GLY A 56 -0.21 9.02 -5.50
CA GLY A 56 -0.60 10.43 -5.58
C GLY A 56 -1.14 10.89 -6.94
N THR A 57 -1.07 10.06 -7.98
CA THR A 57 -1.67 10.35 -9.28
C THR A 57 -2.40 9.14 -9.83
N PRO A 58 -3.47 9.33 -10.66
CA PRO A 58 -4.17 8.21 -11.31
C PRO A 58 -3.23 7.30 -12.12
N ARG A 59 -2.21 7.87 -12.75
CA ARG A 59 -1.19 7.09 -13.48
C ARG A 59 -0.44 6.13 -12.55
N ARG A 60 0.02 6.60 -11.39
CA ARG A 60 0.73 5.73 -10.42
C ARG A 60 -0.19 4.69 -9.78
N VAL A 61 -1.49 5.01 -9.64
CA VAL A 61 -2.49 4.00 -9.23
C VAL A 61 -2.58 2.91 -10.29
N ALA A 62 -2.68 3.26 -11.58
CA ALA A 62 -2.70 2.27 -12.66
C ALA A 62 -1.45 1.38 -12.64
N LEU A 63 -0.26 1.99 -12.56
CA LEU A 63 1.01 1.25 -12.46
C LEU A 63 1.06 0.32 -11.25
N GLY A 64 0.52 0.75 -10.11
CA GLY A 64 0.44 -0.07 -8.88
C GLY A 64 -0.52 -1.26 -9.01
N MET A 65 -1.48 -1.19 -9.90
CA MET A 65 -2.40 -2.28 -10.26
C MET A 65 -1.89 -3.14 -11.42
N GLY A 66 -0.68 -2.87 -11.91
CA GLY A 66 -0.09 -3.61 -13.04
C GLY A 66 -0.54 -3.12 -14.41
N GLU A 67 -1.22 -1.96 -14.47
CA GLU A 67 -1.76 -1.40 -15.69
C GLU A 67 -0.89 -0.26 -16.22
N GLU A 68 -0.83 -0.09 -17.53
CA GLU A 68 -0.01 0.95 -18.15
C GLU A 68 -0.65 2.34 -18.13
N ASN A 69 -1.98 2.38 -18.07
CA ASN A 69 -2.73 3.63 -18.17
C ASN A 69 -4.02 3.60 -17.35
N VAL A 70 -4.58 4.79 -17.13
CA VAL A 70 -5.81 5.01 -16.35
C VAL A 70 -7.05 4.35 -16.98
N GLN A 71 -7.06 4.24 -18.31
CA GLN A 71 -8.22 3.64 -19.02
C GLN A 71 -8.37 2.16 -18.65
N ALA A 72 -7.24 1.44 -18.46
CA ALA A 72 -7.25 0.04 -18.07
C ALA A 72 -7.88 -0.18 -16.68
N LEU A 73 -7.85 0.81 -15.79
CA LEU A 73 -8.55 0.73 -14.48
C LEU A 73 -10.07 0.56 -14.64
N ARG A 74 -10.66 1.05 -15.73
CA ARG A 74 -12.09 0.84 -16.01
C ARG A 74 -12.38 -0.62 -16.34
N GLU A 75 -11.47 -1.30 -17.01
CA GLU A 75 -11.63 -2.73 -17.32
C GLU A 75 -11.54 -3.58 -16.04
N VAL A 76 -10.65 -3.21 -15.11
CA VAL A 76 -10.63 -3.80 -13.76
C VAL A 76 -11.96 -3.58 -13.05
N GLY A 77 -12.53 -2.36 -13.11
CA GLY A 77 -13.83 -2.05 -12.54
C GLY A 77 -14.97 -2.88 -13.16
N LYS A 78 -14.98 -3.07 -14.48
CA LYS A 78 -15.96 -3.93 -15.19
C LYS A 78 -15.83 -5.39 -14.74
N LEU A 79 -14.60 -5.89 -14.61
CA LEU A 79 -14.34 -7.22 -14.11
C LEU A 79 -14.91 -7.41 -12.70
N LEU A 80 -14.64 -6.47 -11.79
CA LEU A 80 -15.14 -6.53 -10.42
C LEU A 80 -16.68 -6.46 -10.37
N ALA A 81 -17.30 -5.64 -11.22
CA ALA A 81 -18.75 -5.56 -11.33
C ALA A 81 -19.35 -6.89 -11.83
N TYR A 82 -18.74 -7.50 -12.85
CA TYR A 82 -19.15 -8.82 -13.33
C TYR A 82 -19.02 -9.92 -12.27
N LEU A 83 -17.94 -9.88 -11.49
CA LEU A 83 -17.70 -10.87 -10.42
C LEU A 83 -18.67 -10.74 -9.24
N LYS A 84 -19.28 -9.57 -9.08
CA LYS A 84 -20.30 -9.36 -8.04
C LYS A 84 -21.61 -10.11 -8.37
N GLU A 85 -21.98 -10.15 -9.64
CA GLU A 85 -23.18 -10.82 -10.15
C GLU A 85 -22.83 -11.62 -11.41
N PRO A 86 -22.09 -12.75 -11.26
CA PRO A 86 -21.59 -13.49 -12.42
C PRO A 86 -22.75 -14.20 -13.14
N GLU A 87 -22.93 -13.90 -14.42
CA GLU A 87 -23.83 -14.65 -15.27
C GLU A 87 -23.20 -16.00 -15.68
N PRO A 88 -23.87 -17.13 -15.45
CA PRO A 88 -23.39 -18.40 -15.93
C PRO A 88 -23.29 -18.42 -17.47
N PRO A 89 -22.31 -19.09 -18.05
CA PRO A 89 -22.16 -19.15 -19.51
C PRO A 89 -23.38 -19.83 -20.15
N LYS A 90 -23.90 -19.19 -21.19
CA LYS A 90 -25.10 -19.67 -21.94
C LYS A 90 -24.80 -20.72 -23.02
N GLY A 91 -23.55 -21.21 -23.07
CA GLY A 91 -23.13 -22.22 -24.03
C GLY A 91 -21.60 -22.27 -24.19
N LEU A 92 -21.11 -23.21 -25.02
CA LEU A 92 -19.68 -23.43 -25.20
C LEU A 92 -18.94 -22.21 -25.79
N LYS A 93 -19.56 -21.45 -26.67
CA LYS A 93 -18.98 -20.25 -27.26
C LYS A 93 -18.83 -19.16 -26.21
N ASP A 94 -19.87 -18.91 -25.41
CA ASP A 94 -19.85 -17.91 -24.33
C ASP A 94 -18.86 -18.31 -23.22
N ALA A 95 -18.74 -19.61 -22.91
CA ALA A 95 -17.74 -20.12 -21.99
C ALA A 95 -16.31 -19.88 -22.48
N TRP A 96 -16.06 -20.01 -23.77
CA TRP A 96 -14.77 -19.71 -24.38
C TRP A 96 -14.43 -18.22 -24.34
N GLU A 97 -15.39 -17.35 -24.64
CA GLU A 97 -15.23 -15.90 -24.57
C GLU A 97 -14.99 -15.41 -23.13
N LYS A 98 -15.61 -16.07 -22.14
CA LYS A 98 -15.42 -15.78 -20.70
C LYS A 98 -14.19 -16.45 -20.09
N TRP A 99 -13.50 -17.32 -20.83
CA TRP A 99 -12.31 -18.06 -20.34
C TRP A 99 -11.21 -17.17 -19.74
N PRO A 100 -10.84 -16.01 -20.35
CA PRO A 100 -9.84 -15.12 -19.75
C PRO A 100 -10.24 -14.61 -18.36
N ILE A 101 -11.52 -14.28 -18.18
CA ILE A 101 -12.07 -13.84 -16.89
C ILE A 101 -12.00 -14.97 -15.86
N LEU A 102 -12.44 -16.16 -16.25
CA LEU A 102 -12.39 -17.33 -15.38
C LEU A 102 -10.96 -17.67 -14.96
N LYS A 103 -10.01 -17.64 -15.90
CA LYS A 103 -8.59 -17.83 -15.60
C LYS A 103 -8.07 -16.80 -14.59
N GLN A 104 -8.46 -15.53 -14.74
CA GLN A 104 -8.05 -14.47 -13.82
C GLN A 104 -8.62 -14.72 -12.42
N VAL A 105 -9.88 -15.15 -12.29
CA VAL A 105 -10.50 -15.54 -11.00
C VAL A 105 -9.74 -16.68 -10.33
N LEU A 106 -9.35 -17.69 -11.10
CA LEU A 106 -8.59 -18.84 -10.60
C LEU A 106 -7.19 -18.47 -10.07
N THR A 107 -6.64 -17.34 -10.50
CA THR A 107 -5.34 -16.83 -10.02
C THR A 107 -5.45 -15.85 -8.85
N MET A 108 -6.66 -15.45 -8.45
CA MET A 108 -6.89 -14.51 -7.34
C MET A 108 -6.57 -15.06 -5.93
N PRO A 109 -6.68 -16.38 -5.64
CA PRO A 109 -6.36 -16.88 -4.32
C PRO A 109 -4.91 -16.55 -3.91
N PRO A 110 -4.67 -16.17 -2.65
CA PRO A 110 -3.33 -15.87 -2.18
C PRO A 110 -2.44 -17.11 -2.23
N LYS A 111 -1.19 -16.92 -2.67
CA LYS A 111 -0.18 -17.96 -2.65
C LYS A 111 0.54 -17.93 -1.32
N VAL A 112 0.53 -19.04 -0.60
CA VAL A 112 1.31 -19.22 0.61
C VAL A 112 2.75 -19.56 0.23
N VAL A 113 3.71 -18.83 0.78
CA VAL A 113 5.14 -19.06 0.60
C VAL A 113 5.79 -19.43 1.94
N SER A 114 6.83 -20.26 1.91
CA SER A 114 7.54 -20.71 3.12
C SER A 114 8.56 -19.67 3.61
N SER A 115 9.00 -18.74 2.76
CA SER A 115 9.96 -17.70 3.08
C SER A 115 9.60 -16.43 2.33
N ALA A 116 9.76 -15.29 2.97
CA ALA A 116 9.49 -13.99 2.37
C ALA A 116 10.50 -12.93 2.86
N PRO A 117 10.92 -11.97 2.03
CA PRO A 117 11.85 -10.90 2.41
C PRO A 117 11.38 -10.09 3.62
N CYS A 118 10.07 -9.93 3.83
CA CYS A 118 9.52 -9.23 5.00
C CYS A 118 9.72 -9.98 6.33
N GLN A 119 10.27 -11.19 6.30
CA GLN A 119 10.59 -12.02 7.48
C GLN A 119 12.10 -12.11 7.75
N GLU A 120 12.93 -11.35 7.04
CA GLU A 120 14.39 -11.35 7.25
C GLU A 120 14.79 -10.74 8.60
N ILE A 121 14.01 -9.76 9.07
CA ILE A 121 14.21 -9.12 10.37
C ILE A 121 12.99 -9.39 11.24
N VAL A 122 13.22 -10.10 12.33
CA VAL A 122 12.21 -10.42 13.35
C VAL A 122 12.64 -9.80 14.66
N LEU A 123 11.79 -8.94 15.23
CA LEU A 123 12.01 -8.33 16.55
C LEU A 123 10.96 -8.86 17.52
N GLU A 124 11.39 -9.37 18.64
CA GLU A 124 10.51 -9.98 19.64
C GLU A 124 10.76 -9.42 21.05
N GLY A 125 9.78 -9.55 21.89
CA GLY A 125 9.90 -9.25 23.32
C GLY A 125 10.39 -7.83 23.60
N VAL A 126 11.59 -7.71 24.16
CA VAL A 126 12.19 -6.41 24.55
C VAL A 126 12.70 -5.60 23.38
N ASP A 127 13.01 -6.23 22.26
CA ASP A 127 13.58 -5.59 21.07
C ASP A 127 12.53 -4.85 20.23
N VAL A 128 11.24 -5.11 20.47
CA VAL A 128 10.13 -4.44 19.80
C VAL A 128 10.05 -3.00 20.27
N ASP A 129 10.19 -2.07 19.33
CA ASP A 129 10.09 -0.63 19.58
C ASP A 129 9.53 0.08 18.33
N LEU A 130 8.30 0.57 18.41
CA LEU A 130 7.64 1.34 17.35
C LEU A 130 8.33 2.68 17.08
N GLY A 131 9.09 3.21 18.06
CA GLY A 131 9.90 4.40 17.90
C GLY A 131 11.07 4.25 16.90
N LYS A 132 11.46 3.01 16.56
CA LYS A 132 12.45 2.74 15.50
C LYS A 132 11.89 2.94 14.09
N LEU A 133 10.57 2.94 13.95
CA LEU A 133 9.89 3.15 12.67
C LEU A 133 9.64 4.65 12.44
N PRO A 134 9.84 5.16 11.22
CA PRO A 134 9.60 6.57 10.90
C PRO A 134 8.10 6.87 10.74
N ILE A 135 7.33 6.60 11.79
CA ILE A 135 5.90 6.86 11.83
C ILE A 135 5.68 8.37 11.93
N GLN A 136 4.86 8.92 11.03
CA GLN A 136 4.70 10.36 10.91
C GLN A 136 3.70 10.92 11.93
N HIS A 137 4.03 12.11 12.46
CA HIS A 137 3.10 13.03 13.07
C HIS A 137 2.63 13.98 11.99
N CYS A 138 1.41 13.73 11.46
CA CYS A 138 1.00 14.31 10.18
C CYS A 138 0.52 15.75 10.26
N TRP A 139 -0.30 16.08 11.27
CA TRP A 139 -0.97 17.38 11.35
C TRP A 139 -0.77 18.06 12.69
N PRO A 140 -0.75 19.43 12.72
CA PRO A 140 -0.83 20.16 13.95
C PRO A 140 -2.11 19.77 14.71
N GLY A 141 -1.99 19.36 15.96
CA GLY A 141 -3.11 18.89 16.76
C GLY A 141 -3.33 17.39 16.78
N ASP A 142 -2.62 16.61 15.95
CA ASP A 142 -2.55 15.16 16.14
C ASP A 142 -1.96 14.86 17.52
N VAL A 143 -2.57 13.91 18.23
CA VAL A 143 -2.16 13.57 19.61
C VAL A 143 -0.85 12.80 19.64
N ALA A 144 -0.57 11.99 18.60
CA ALA A 144 0.63 11.16 18.49
C ALA A 144 0.87 10.73 17.04
N PRO A 145 2.05 10.15 16.73
CA PRO A 145 2.31 9.58 15.42
C PRO A 145 1.26 8.54 15.00
N LEU A 146 0.89 8.56 13.73
CA LEU A 146 -0.23 7.79 13.18
C LEU A 146 0.22 6.95 12.00
N ILE A 147 0.03 5.64 12.08
CA ILE A 147 0.12 4.73 10.94
C ILE A 147 -1.14 4.91 10.10
N THR A 148 -1.02 5.61 8.97
CA THR A 148 -2.18 6.06 8.17
C THR A 148 -2.64 5.06 7.13
N TRP A 149 -1.76 4.17 6.67
CA TRP A 149 -1.99 3.27 5.53
C TRP A 149 -1.70 1.80 5.86
N GLY A 150 -2.02 1.39 7.07
CA GLY A 150 -1.82 0.01 7.51
C GLY A 150 -2.80 -0.96 6.86
N LEU A 151 -2.30 -1.94 6.11
CA LEU A 151 -3.07 -3.11 5.68
C LEU A 151 -3.06 -4.13 6.82
N VAL A 152 -4.13 -4.14 7.59
CA VAL A 152 -4.23 -4.97 8.81
C VAL A 152 -4.91 -6.29 8.47
N VAL A 153 -4.17 -7.37 8.68
CA VAL A 153 -4.68 -8.74 8.52
C VAL A 153 -5.11 -9.27 9.87
N THR A 154 -6.37 -9.63 10.00
CA THR A 154 -6.91 -10.20 11.23
C THR A 154 -7.58 -11.54 10.97
N ARG A 155 -7.61 -12.38 11.99
CA ARG A 155 -8.35 -13.64 11.99
C ARG A 155 -9.02 -13.79 13.35
N GLY A 156 -10.32 -14.00 13.35
CA GLY A 156 -11.04 -14.29 14.59
C GLY A 156 -10.67 -15.65 15.19
N PRO A 157 -10.83 -15.84 16.48
CA PRO A 157 -10.64 -17.16 17.13
C PRO A 157 -11.53 -18.19 16.45
N ASN A 158 -10.98 -19.37 16.17
CA ASN A 158 -11.68 -20.47 15.51
C ASN A 158 -12.28 -20.15 14.11
N LYS A 159 -11.74 -19.13 13.42
CA LYS A 159 -12.12 -18.79 12.05
C LYS A 159 -11.01 -19.17 11.06
N SER A 160 -11.39 -19.82 9.97
CA SER A 160 -10.46 -20.09 8.85
C SER A 160 -10.26 -18.84 7.99
N ARG A 161 -11.30 -18.01 7.84
CA ARG A 161 -11.28 -16.81 7.03
C ARG A 161 -10.50 -15.69 7.70
N GLN A 162 -9.60 -15.06 6.95
CA GLN A 162 -8.92 -13.82 7.31
C GLN A 162 -9.74 -12.62 6.84
N ASN A 163 -9.62 -11.53 7.59
CA ASN A 163 -10.04 -10.21 7.14
C ASN A 163 -8.80 -9.39 6.78
N LEU A 164 -8.90 -8.60 5.73
CA LEU A 164 -7.91 -7.61 5.34
C LEU A 164 -8.61 -6.26 5.25
N GLY A 165 -8.12 -5.27 5.98
CA GLY A 165 -8.70 -3.94 5.99
C GLY A 165 -7.64 -2.86 6.16
N ILE A 166 -7.98 -1.63 5.79
CA ILE A 166 -7.18 -0.45 6.06
C ILE A 166 -7.66 0.14 7.39
N TYR A 167 -6.79 0.13 8.39
CA TYR A 167 -7.07 0.70 9.71
C TYR A 167 -5.96 1.68 10.08
N ARG A 168 -6.35 2.87 10.48
CA ARG A 168 -5.41 3.83 11.07
C ARG A 168 -5.09 3.40 12.49
N GLN A 169 -3.82 3.47 12.87
CA GLN A 169 -3.37 3.05 14.18
C GLN A 169 -2.50 4.15 14.78
N GLN A 170 -2.97 4.73 15.88
CA GLN A 170 -2.23 5.72 16.62
C GLN A 170 -1.23 5.04 17.56
N VAL A 171 0.01 5.52 17.57
CA VAL A 171 1.04 5.02 18.47
C VAL A 171 0.84 5.64 19.85
N ILE A 172 0.61 4.79 20.86
CA ILE A 172 0.38 5.20 22.25
C ILE A 172 1.45 4.68 23.21
N GLY A 173 2.51 4.11 22.68
CA GLY A 173 3.66 3.63 23.44
C GLY A 173 4.60 2.81 22.58
N TYR A 174 5.74 2.42 23.13
CA TYR A 174 6.78 1.70 22.40
C TYR A 174 6.30 0.40 21.72
N LYS A 175 5.26 -0.23 22.26
CA LYS A 175 4.71 -1.53 21.78
C LYS A 175 3.20 -1.51 21.65
N LYS A 176 2.58 -0.33 21.64
CA LYS A 176 1.13 -0.21 21.67
C LYS A 176 0.61 0.76 20.61
N THR A 177 -0.43 0.33 19.93
CA THR A 177 -1.25 1.17 19.05
C THR A 177 -2.72 1.06 19.43
N ILE A 178 -3.51 2.05 19.04
CA ILE A 178 -4.96 2.06 19.17
C ILE A 178 -5.59 2.50 17.83
#